data_90705c0a5525dd49163d7716603bd932
#
_entry.id   90705c0a5525dd49163d7716603bd932
#
_cell.length_a   1.000
_cell.length_b   1.000
_cell.length_c   1.000
_cell.angle_alpha   90.00
_cell.angle_beta   90.00
_cell.angle_gamma   90.00
#
_symmetry.space_group_name_H-M   'P 1'
#
loop_
_entity.id
_entity.type
_entity.pdbx_description
1 polymer ?
#
loop_
_entity_poly.entity_id
_entity_poly.type
_entity_poly.pdbx_seq_one_letter_code
_entity_poly.pdbx_strand_id
1 'polypeptide(L)'
;ICNDLKPLCKHHLDLFNGLPENDYWFITLLCEDGFGGLEHRASTALMFPRFHLPMRCESDIIPEQYQQFLSLCSHELFHAWNVKRIKPEIMISPDLSSEQYMEQLWIYEGFTSLYDDLSLARTKLISAQSYAEILGQNMTRMNRTQGRHKQTVTQSSFEAWSKFYKQDAGSHNH
;
A
#
# COMPACT_ATOMS: atom_id res chain seq x y z
N ILE A 1 -0.35 -12.11 14.44
CA ILE A 1 -0.96 -11.06 13.59
C ILE A 1 -1.45 -9.90 14.45
N CYS A 2 -2.47 -10.07 15.30
CA CYS A 2 -3.02 -8.95 16.10
C CYS A 2 -1.96 -8.24 16.97
N ASN A 3 -1.01 -8.98 17.54
CA ASN A 3 0.07 -8.39 18.34
C ASN A 3 1.03 -7.52 17.51
N ASP A 4 1.20 -7.85 16.23
CA ASP A 4 2.09 -7.12 15.32
C ASP A 4 1.36 -5.91 14.71
N LEU A 5 0.06 -6.05 14.44
CA LEU A 5 -0.75 -4.93 13.94
C LEU A 5 -0.96 -3.82 14.99
N LYS A 6 -1.01 -4.16 16.28
CA LYS A 6 -1.21 -3.15 17.34
C LYS A 6 -0.17 -2.01 17.31
N PRO A 7 1.16 -2.27 17.38
CA PRO A 7 2.15 -1.20 17.32
C PRO A 7 2.12 -0.46 15.98
N LEU A 8 1.85 -1.16 14.88
CA LEU A 8 1.75 -0.57 13.55
C LEU A 8 0.57 0.42 13.46
N CYS A 9 -0.64 -0.02 13.86
CA CYS A 9 -1.81 0.85 13.92
C CYS A 9 -1.58 2.05 14.85
N LYS A 10 -1.02 1.80 16.05
CA LYS A 10 -0.71 2.87 16.98
C LYS A 10 0.24 3.90 16.36
N HIS A 11 1.26 3.48 15.61
CA HIS A 11 2.18 4.38 14.94
C HIS A 11 1.46 5.32 13.95
N HIS A 12 0.54 4.79 13.13
CA HIS A 12 -0.27 5.62 12.23
C HIS A 12 -1.22 6.56 12.98
N LEU A 13 -1.85 6.10 14.05
CA LEU A 13 -2.69 6.93 14.90
C LEU A 13 -1.91 8.08 15.53
N ASP A 14 -0.69 7.82 16.02
CA ASP A 14 0.18 8.85 16.60
C ASP A 14 0.65 9.84 15.52
N LEU A 15 0.94 9.37 14.29
CA LEU A 15 1.37 10.21 13.17
C LEU A 15 0.29 11.22 12.75
N PHE A 16 -0.96 10.82 12.78
CA PHE A 16 -2.09 11.63 12.32
C PHE A 16 -2.98 12.18 13.45
N ASN A 17 -2.56 12.03 14.70
CA ASN A 17 -3.31 12.47 15.88
C ASN A 17 -4.70 11.85 16.00
N GLY A 18 -4.82 10.56 15.76
CA GLY A 18 -6.04 9.77 15.92
C GLY A 18 -6.63 9.23 14.61
N LEU A 19 -7.57 8.33 14.76
CA LEU A 19 -8.31 7.75 13.63
C LEU A 19 -9.42 8.72 13.19
N PRO A 20 -9.67 8.89 11.89
CA PRO A 20 -10.76 9.74 11.40
C PRO A 20 -12.16 9.19 11.68
N GLU A 21 -12.28 7.91 11.95
CA GLU A 21 -13.53 7.19 12.25
C GLU A 21 -13.42 6.54 13.64
N ASN A 22 -14.53 6.02 14.18
CA ASN A 22 -14.55 5.38 15.49
C ASN A 22 -13.79 4.04 15.50
N ASP A 23 -13.90 3.27 14.42
CA ASP A 23 -13.33 1.95 14.25
C ASP A 23 -12.63 1.81 12.89
N TYR A 24 -11.73 0.84 12.75
CA TYR A 24 -11.16 0.44 11.47
C TYR A 24 -11.08 -1.08 11.37
N TRP A 25 -11.56 -1.63 10.26
CA TRP A 25 -11.64 -3.07 10.02
C TRP A 25 -10.70 -3.52 8.92
N PHE A 26 -9.86 -4.50 9.23
CA PHE A 26 -9.10 -5.26 8.24
C PHE A 26 -9.89 -6.51 7.85
N ILE A 27 -10.45 -6.54 6.67
CA ILE A 27 -11.25 -7.66 6.14
C ILE A 27 -10.37 -8.40 5.14
N THR A 28 -9.87 -9.57 5.53
CA THR A 28 -8.89 -10.32 4.73
C THR A 28 -9.51 -11.58 4.13
N LEU A 29 -9.52 -11.67 2.80
CA LEU A 29 -9.78 -12.89 2.07
C LEU A 29 -8.47 -13.68 1.97
N LEU A 30 -8.43 -14.85 2.59
CA LEU A 30 -7.32 -15.78 2.47
C LEU A 30 -7.54 -16.69 1.28
N CYS A 31 -6.63 -16.62 0.32
CA CYS A 31 -6.69 -17.38 -0.93
C CYS A 31 -5.45 -18.26 -1.10
N GLU A 32 -5.41 -19.03 -2.17
CA GLU A 32 -4.25 -19.83 -2.54
C GLU A 32 -3.17 -18.94 -3.16
N ASP A 33 -3.60 -18.05 -4.06
CA ASP A 33 -2.78 -17.05 -4.72
C ASP A 33 -3.57 -15.75 -4.85
N GLY A 34 -2.89 -14.62 -4.85
CA GLY A 34 -3.49 -13.29 -4.96
C GLY A 34 -2.96 -12.33 -3.90
N PHE A 35 -2.78 -11.09 -4.30
CA PHE A 35 -2.26 -10.01 -3.45
C PHE A 35 -2.94 -8.71 -3.82
N GLY A 36 -3.45 -7.98 -2.85
CA GLY A 36 -3.99 -6.64 -3.04
C GLY A 36 -4.81 -6.15 -1.87
N GLY A 37 -5.05 -4.87 -1.88
CA GLY A 37 -5.93 -4.18 -0.94
C GLY A 37 -6.85 -3.22 -1.66
N LEU A 38 -7.92 -2.85 -0.98
CA LEU A 38 -8.85 -1.82 -1.43
C LEU A 38 -9.31 -1.04 -0.20
N GLU A 39 -8.84 0.17 -0.14
CA GLU A 39 -9.06 1.08 0.98
C GLU A 39 -10.48 1.65 1.02
N HIS A 40 -11.03 1.72 2.22
CA HIS A 40 -12.31 2.33 2.54
C HIS A 40 -12.16 3.33 3.70
N ARG A 41 -13.21 4.08 4.03
CA ARG A 41 -13.17 5.09 5.09
C ARG A 41 -12.83 4.54 6.47
N ALA A 42 -13.43 3.40 6.81
CA ALA A 42 -13.33 2.76 8.13
C ALA A 42 -12.92 1.29 8.02
N SER A 43 -12.45 0.84 6.86
CA SER A 43 -12.04 -0.54 6.63
C SER A 43 -11.16 -0.67 5.41
N THR A 44 -10.55 -1.82 5.26
CA THR A 44 -9.94 -2.26 4.02
C THR A 44 -10.35 -3.69 3.70
N ALA A 45 -10.53 -3.99 2.41
CA ALA A 45 -10.63 -5.34 1.90
C ALA A 45 -9.25 -5.78 1.40
N LEU A 46 -8.74 -6.86 1.96
CA LEU A 46 -7.42 -7.41 1.62
C LEU A 46 -7.59 -8.79 0.97
N MET A 47 -6.72 -9.10 0.01
CA MET A 47 -6.55 -10.43 -0.54
C MET A 47 -5.10 -10.86 -0.35
N PHE A 48 -4.88 -12.03 0.28
CA PHE A 48 -3.54 -12.46 0.62
C PHE A 48 -3.39 -13.99 0.63
N PRO A 49 -2.25 -14.56 0.18
CA PRO A 49 -2.01 -15.99 0.22
C PRO A 49 -1.96 -16.51 1.65
N ARG A 50 -2.80 -17.48 1.98
CA ARG A 50 -2.91 -18.05 3.34
C ARG A 50 -1.62 -18.67 3.86
N PHE A 51 -0.79 -19.24 2.96
CA PHE A 51 0.46 -19.91 3.32
C PHE A 51 1.61 -18.95 3.61
N HIS A 52 1.44 -17.66 3.35
CA HIS A 52 2.40 -16.61 3.68
C HIS A 52 2.12 -15.98 5.06
N LEU A 53 1.04 -16.37 5.73
CA LEU A 53 0.77 -15.98 7.10
C LEU A 53 1.47 -16.90 8.10
N PRO A 54 1.86 -16.39 9.29
CA PRO A 54 2.57 -17.20 10.27
C PRO A 54 1.72 -18.38 10.79
N MET A 55 2.34 -19.54 10.89
CA MET A 55 1.76 -20.73 11.52
C MET A 55 2.08 -20.77 13.01
N ARG A 56 1.35 -21.62 13.78
CA ARG A 56 1.41 -21.66 15.26
C ARG A 56 2.79 -21.96 15.88
N CYS A 57 3.76 -22.39 15.10
CA CYS A 57 5.07 -22.89 15.58
C CYS A 57 6.27 -22.13 15.00
N GLU A 58 6.08 -20.92 14.49
CA GLU A 58 7.14 -20.18 13.84
C GLU A 58 7.93 -19.30 14.80
N SER A 59 9.17 -19.01 14.43
CA SER A 59 10.18 -18.26 15.18
C SER A 59 9.76 -16.80 15.45
N ASP A 60 10.46 -16.13 16.38
CA ASP A 60 10.31 -14.71 16.67
C ASP A 60 10.73 -13.80 15.49
N ILE A 61 11.28 -14.37 14.40
CA ILE A 61 11.65 -13.64 13.19
C ILE A 61 10.44 -13.60 12.26
N ILE A 62 10.07 -12.40 11.85
CA ILE A 62 8.99 -12.16 10.87
C ILE A 62 9.49 -12.55 9.47
N PRO A 63 8.92 -13.60 8.84
CA PRO A 63 9.30 -14.01 7.47
C PRO A 63 9.00 -12.91 6.44
N GLU A 64 9.74 -12.87 5.35
CA GLU A 64 9.59 -11.84 4.29
C GLU A 64 8.16 -11.79 3.75
N GLN A 65 7.54 -12.93 3.50
CA GLN A 65 6.15 -12.99 3.03
C GLN A 65 5.17 -12.39 4.04
N TYR A 66 5.41 -12.60 5.33
CA TYR A 66 4.57 -12.00 6.37
C TYR A 66 4.85 -10.49 6.55
N GLN A 67 6.08 -10.03 6.30
CA GLN A 67 6.38 -8.59 6.22
C GLN A 67 5.52 -7.92 5.15
N GLN A 68 5.35 -8.57 3.98
CA GLN A 68 4.48 -8.06 2.91
C GLN A 68 3.02 -7.91 3.35
N PHE A 69 2.50 -8.85 4.16
CA PHE A 69 1.15 -8.71 4.72
C PHE A 69 1.04 -7.51 5.67
N LEU A 70 2.02 -7.34 6.55
CA LEU A 70 2.05 -6.20 7.47
C LEU A 70 2.21 -4.87 6.72
N SER A 71 3.03 -4.83 5.67
CA SER A 71 3.17 -3.68 4.79
C SER A 71 1.85 -3.35 4.08
N LEU A 72 1.16 -4.36 3.54
CA LEU A 72 -0.17 -4.19 2.94
C LEU A 72 -1.18 -3.63 3.95
N CYS A 73 -1.23 -4.16 5.17
CA CYS A 73 -2.10 -3.61 6.22
C CYS A 73 -1.74 -2.15 6.57
N SER A 74 -0.44 -1.82 6.59
CA SER A 74 0.06 -0.46 6.82
C SER A 74 -0.37 0.50 5.70
N HIS A 75 -0.20 0.07 4.45
CA HIS A 75 -0.58 0.79 3.24
C HIS A 75 -2.07 1.17 3.28
N GLU A 76 -2.91 0.19 3.44
CA GLU A 76 -4.36 0.38 3.43
C GLU A 76 -4.86 1.22 4.61
N LEU A 77 -4.25 1.06 5.80
CA LEU A 77 -4.60 1.91 6.93
C LEU A 77 -4.17 3.36 6.70
N PHE A 78 -3.01 3.60 6.08
CA PHE A 78 -2.55 4.95 5.75
C PHE A 78 -3.54 5.68 4.85
N HIS A 79 -4.19 4.97 3.94
CA HIS A 79 -5.24 5.51 3.09
C HIS A 79 -6.47 6.04 3.85
N ALA A 80 -6.71 5.66 5.10
CA ALA A 80 -7.75 6.27 5.91
C ALA A 80 -7.60 7.80 6.02
N TRP A 81 -6.36 8.29 5.92
CA TRP A 81 -6.03 9.73 5.87
C TRP A 81 -5.65 10.16 4.45
N ASN A 82 -4.63 9.54 3.88
CA ASN A 82 -4.08 9.87 2.56
C ASN A 82 -4.82 9.10 1.46
N VAL A 83 -5.88 9.63 1.09
CA VAL A 83 -6.90 9.62 0.04
C VAL A 83 -8.32 9.67 0.61
N LYS A 84 -8.61 9.12 1.76
CA LYS A 84 -10.01 9.20 2.28
C LYS A 84 -10.31 10.54 2.96
N ARG A 85 -9.30 11.28 3.40
CA ARG A 85 -9.41 12.64 3.99
C ARG A 85 -8.63 13.68 3.20
N ILE A 86 -7.36 13.43 2.92
CA ILE A 86 -6.51 14.24 2.06
C ILE A 86 -6.68 13.70 0.65
N LYS A 87 -7.48 14.37 -0.18
CA LYS A 87 -7.84 13.88 -1.53
C LYS A 87 -7.85 15.01 -2.56
N PRO A 88 -7.67 14.71 -3.84
CA PRO A 88 -7.78 15.70 -4.90
C PRO A 88 -9.25 16.12 -5.07
N GLU A 89 -9.46 17.32 -5.60
CA GLU A 89 -10.79 17.89 -5.78
C GLU A 89 -11.72 16.97 -6.57
N ILE A 90 -11.23 16.34 -7.62
CA ILE A 90 -11.96 15.40 -8.46
C ILE A 90 -12.52 14.19 -7.67
N MET A 91 -11.91 13.85 -6.53
CA MET A 91 -12.33 12.73 -5.67
C MET A 91 -13.22 13.16 -4.51
N ILE A 92 -13.62 14.44 -4.43
CA ILE A 92 -14.55 14.92 -3.39
C ILE A 92 -15.97 14.40 -3.68
N SER A 93 -16.39 14.47 -4.94
CA SER A 93 -17.69 13.97 -5.41
C SER A 93 -17.50 13.31 -6.78
N PRO A 94 -16.87 12.14 -6.84
CA PRO A 94 -16.56 11.50 -8.10
C PRO A 94 -17.81 10.97 -8.78
N ASP A 95 -17.84 11.05 -10.11
CA ASP A 95 -18.79 10.29 -10.90
C ASP A 95 -18.38 8.81 -10.91
N LEU A 96 -19.14 7.98 -10.20
CA LEU A 96 -18.85 6.53 -10.10
C LEU A 96 -19.26 5.74 -11.35
N SER A 97 -19.84 6.39 -12.36
CA SER A 97 -20.21 5.75 -13.64
C SER A 97 -19.07 5.77 -14.66
N SER A 98 -17.99 6.50 -14.38
CA SER A 98 -16.84 6.67 -15.27
C SER A 98 -15.51 6.68 -14.50
N GLU A 99 -14.43 6.41 -15.22
CA GLU A 99 -13.08 6.49 -14.69
C GLU A 99 -12.72 7.94 -14.32
N GLN A 100 -12.08 8.11 -13.16
CA GLN A 100 -11.61 9.41 -12.71
C GLN A 100 -10.10 9.51 -12.94
N TYR A 101 -9.70 10.22 -13.99
CA TYR A 101 -8.29 10.44 -14.33
C TYR A 101 -7.72 11.58 -13.48
N MET A 102 -6.60 11.34 -12.82
CA MET A 102 -5.92 12.35 -12.01
C MET A 102 -4.39 12.28 -12.16
N GLU A 103 -3.77 13.43 -12.17
CA GLU A 103 -2.31 13.57 -12.29
C GLU A 103 -1.58 13.33 -10.95
N GLN A 104 -2.31 13.25 -9.83
CA GLN A 104 -1.76 13.21 -8.47
C GLN A 104 -1.76 11.81 -7.85
N LEU A 105 -2.08 10.74 -8.59
CA LEU A 105 -2.10 9.38 -8.06
C LEU A 105 -0.78 9.01 -7.37
N TRP A 106 0.36 9.46 -7.92
CA TRP A 106 1.69 9.25 -7.34
C TRP A 106 1.86 9.84 -5.94
N ILE A 107 1.10 10.88 -5.58
CA ILE A 107 1.11 11.44 -4.22
C ILE A 107 0.40 10.45 -3.29
N TYR A 108 -0.77 9.96 -3.69
CA TYR A 108 -1.61 9.11 -2.86
C TYR A 108 -1.04 7.71 -2.73
N GLU A 109 -0.49 7.14 -3.79
CA GLU A 109 0.14 5.83 -3.77
C GLU A 109 1.62 5.87 -3.35
N GLY A 110 2.36 6.86 -3.85
CA GLY A 110 3.81 6.95 -3.59
C GLY A 110 4.13 7.28 -2.13
N PHE A 111 3.42 8.24 -1.51
CA PHE A 111 3.61 8.51 -0.08
C PHE A 111 3.09 7.36 0.77
N THR A 112 1.99 6.74 0.41
CA THR A 112 1.47 5.57 1.13
C THR A 112 2.47 4.42 1.07
N SER A 113 3.04 4.12 -0.11
CA SER A 113 4.08 3.10 -0.28
C SER A 113 5.42 3.44 0.38
N LEU A 114 5.72 4.71 0.62
CA LEU A 114 6.87 5.09 1.44
C LEU A 114 6.62 4.81 2.92
N TYR A 115 5.43 5.17 3.41
CA TYR A 115 5.11 5.08 4.82
C TYR A 115 4.72 3.68 5.27
N ASP A 116 4.24 2.79 4.38
CA ASP A 116 3.89 1.42 4.72
C ASP A 116 5.11 0.65 5.29
N ASP A 117 6.18 0.53 4.53
CA ASP A 117 7.41 -0.16 4.94
C ASP A 117 8.20 0.63 5.99
N LEU A 118 8.24 1.97 5.89
CA LEU A 118 8.89 2.82 6.89
C LEU A 118 8.25 2.66 8.28
N SER A 119 6.94 2.48 8.34
CA SER A 119 6.22 2.27 9.60
C SER A 119 6.57 0.92 10.23
N LEU A 120 6.79 -0.14 9.43
CA LEU A 120 7.29 -1.41 9.93
C LEU A 120 8.68 -1.26 10.58
N ALA A 121 9.57 -0.49 9.95
CA ALA A 121 10.90 -0.22 10.51
C ALA A 121 10.82 0.62 11.80
N ARG A 122 10.00 1.67 11.82
CA ARG A 122 9.82 2.54 13.00
C ARG A 122 9.20 1.82 14.19
N THR A 123 8.32 0.86 13.94
CA THR A 123 7.72 0.01 14.97
C THR A 123 8.58 -1.18 15.34
N LYS A 124 9.74 -1.34 14.72
CA LYS A 124 10.69 -2.45 14.91
C LYS A 124 10.12 -3.83 14.55
N LEU A 125 9.08 -3.87 13.74
CA LEU A 125 8.57 -5.11 13.15
C LEU A 125 9.55 -5.69 12.13
N ILE A 126 10.30 -4.82 11.47
CA ILE A 126 11.45 -5.20 10.64
C ILE A 126 12.71 -4.46 11.09
N SER A 127 13.86 -5.01 10.76
CA SER A 127 15.15 -4.36 11.04
C SER A 127 15.42 -3.20 10.06
N ALA A 128 16.32 -2.29 10.44
CA ALA A 128 16.81 -1.26 9.53
C ALA A 128 17.49 -1.86 8.28
N GLN A 129 18.13 -3.02 8.42
CA GLN A 129 18.73 -3.74 7.31
C GLN A 129 17.64 -4.24 6.34
N SER A 130 16.58 -4.89 6.84
CA SER A 130 15.45 -5.35 5.99
C SER A 130 14.80 -4.18 5.26
N TYR A 131 14.61 -3.05 5.93
CA TYR A 131 14.08 -1.84 5.29
C TYR A 131 15.00 -1.30 4.18
N ALA A 132 16.30 -1.29 4.41
CA ALA A 132 17.27 -0.87 3.39
C ALA A 132 17.28 -1.82 2.17
N GLU A 133 17.08 -3.11 2.39
CA GLU A 133 16.95 -4.11 1.32
C GLU A 133 15.68 -3.88 0.48
N ILE A 134 14.54 -3.60 1.11
CA ILE A 134 13.29 -3.23 0.42
C ILE A 134 13.50 -1.98 -0.44
N LEU A 135 14.10 -0.92 0.11
CA LEU A 135 14.41 0.29 -0.64
C LEU A 135 15.34 0.01 -1.82
N GLY A 136 16.39 -0.80 -1.61
CA GLY A 136 17.32 -1.20 -2.67
C GLY A 136 16.64 -1.96 -3.80
N GLN A 137 15.72 -2.86 -3.48
CA GLN A 137 14.90 -3.59 -4.47
C GLN A 137 14.01 -2.63 -5.26
N ASN A 138 13.31 -1.69 -4.60
CA ASN A 138 12.45 -0.71 -5.24
C ASN A 138 13.24 0.23 -6.16
N MET A 139 14.39 0.73 -5.71
CA MET A 139 15.30 1.53 -6.53
C MET A 139 15.82 0.75 -7.73
N THR A 140 16.17 -0.51 -7.56
CA THR A 140 16.65 -1.39 -8.63
C THR A 140 15.55 -1.62 -9.66
N ARG A 141 14.33 -1.91 -9.23
CA ARG A 141 13.16 -2.05 -10.11
C ARG A 141 12.94 -0.78 -10.90
N MET A 142 12.88 0.37 -10.24
CA MET A 142 12.70 1.67 -10.89
C MET A 142 13.81 1.95 -11.92
N ASN A 143 15.06 1.66 -11.60
CA ASN A 143 16.19 1.87 -12.51
C ASN A 143 16.18 0.97 -13.75
N ARG A 144 15.59 -0.21 -13.65
CA ARG A 144 15.46 -1.16 -14.76
C ARG A 144 14.30 -0.86 -15.69
N THR A 145 13.26 -0.16 -15.22
CA THR A 145 12.09 0.15 -16.04
C THR A 145 12.39 1.22 -17.09
N GLN A 146 11.89 1.00 -18.29
CA GLN A 146 12.07 1.95 -19.40
C GLN A 146 11.07 3.10 -19.34
N GLY A 147 9.96 2.95 -18.62
CA GLY A 147 8.91 3.95 -18.48
C GLY A 147 9.42 5.29 -17.96
N ARG A 148 10.38 5.28 -17.03
CA ARG A 148 11.00 6.50 -16.48
C ARG A 148 11.70 7.40 -17.50
N HIS A 149 12.03 6.88 -18.67
CA HIS A 149 12.63 7.64 -19.78
C HIS A 149 11.60 8.11 -20.81
N LYS A 150 10.35 7.67 -20.69
CA LYS A 150 9.29 7.92 -21.67
C LYS A 150 8.23 8.87 -21.17
N GLN A 151 7.95 8.87 -19.87
CA GLN A 151 6.89 9.69 -19.30
C GLN A 151 7.22 10.13 -17.87
N THR A 152 6.62 11.22 -17.45
CA THR A 152 6.73 11.74 -16.10
C THR A 152 5.82 10.94 -15.13
N VAL A 153 6.05 11.07 -13.81
CA VAL A 153 5.15 10.47 -12.79
C VAL A 153 3.73 11.04 -12.87
N THR A 154 3.58 12.30 -13.27
CA THR A 154 2.29 12.95 -13.50
C THR A 154 1.53 12.30 -14.65
N GLN A 155 2.21 12.09 -15.79
CA GLN A 155 1.64 11.37 -16.93
C GLN A 155 1.32 9.92 -16.59
N SER A 156 2.22 9.23 -15.88
CA SER A 156 1.96 7.86 -15.39
C SER A 156 0.75 7.80 -14.49
N SER A 157 0.57 8.78 -13.59
CA SER A 157 -0.61 8.88 -12.72
C SER A 157 -1.90 9.03 -13.51
N PHE A 158 -1.91 9.95 -14.48
CA PHE A 158 -3.08 10.18 -15.33
C PHE A 158 -3.47 8.95 -16.15
N GLU A 159 -2.47 8.25 -16.68
CA GLU A 159 -2.66 7.08 -17.54
C GLU A 159 -2.78 5.76 -16.76
N ALA A 160 -2.61 5.77 -15.43
CA ALA A 160 -2.55 4.55 -14.61
C ALA A 160 -3.79 3.67 -14.78
N TRP A 161 -4.98 4.27 -14.89
CA TRP A 161 -6.21 3.52 -15.07
C TRP A 161 -6.20 2.62 -16.30
N SER A 162 -5.75 3.13 -17.44
CA SER A 162 -5.72 2.40 -18.70
C SER A 162 -4.45 1.58 -18.93
N LYS A 163 -3.29 2.05 -18.42
CA LYS A 163 -1.99 1.44 -18.71
C LYS A 163 -1.37 0.64 -17.58
N PHE A 164 -1.83 0.82 -16.35
CA PHE A 164 -1.36 0.07 -15.19
C PHE A 164 -2.42 -0.91 -14.68
N TYR A 165 -3.63 -0.43 -14.37
CA TYR A 165 -4.71 -1.29 -13.86
C TYR A 165 -5.38 -2.14 -14.96
N LYS A 166 -5.42 -1.66 -16.19
CA LYS A 166 -5.95 -2.36 -17.36
C LYS A 166 -4.88 -2.46 -18.43
N GLN A 167 -3.82 -3.20 -18.14
CA GLN A 167 -2.68 -3.33 -19.06
C GLN A 167 -3.06 -4.02 -20.37
N ASP A 168 -2.51 -3.53 -21.47
CA ASP A 168 -2.52 -4.15 -22.79
C ASP A 168 -1.09 -4.32 -23.32
N ALA A 169 -0.93 -4.90 -24.51
CA ALA A 169 0.38 -5.12 -25.14
C ALA A 169 1.18 -3.84 -25.42
N GLY A 170 0.54 -2.67 -25.42
CA GLY A 170 1.15 -1.35 -25.61
C GLY A 170 1.52 -0.62 -24.33
N SER A 171 1.19 -1.18 -23.16
CA SER A 171 1.44 -0.52 -21.88
C SER A 171 2.93 -0.46 -21.55
N HIS A 172 3.38 0.70 -21.09
CA HIS A 172 4.77 0.97 -20.71
C HIS A 172 4.95 1.42 -19.23
N ASN A 173 3.89 1.33 -18.43
CA ASN A 173 3.88 1.70 -17.01
C ASN A 173 4.36 0.52 -16.15
N HIS A 174 5.60 0.12 -16.29
CA HIS A 174 6.16 -0.98 -15.48
C HIS A 174 7.31 -0.48 -14.64
#